data_1ccb995b7e562c4cc92d448e6a5a2c75
#
_entry.id   1ccb995b7e562c4cc92d448e6a5a2c75
#
_cell.length_a   1.000
_cell.length_b   1.000
_cell.length_c   1.000
_cell.angle_alpha   90.00
_cell.angle_beta   90.00
_cell.angle_gamma   90.00
#
_symmetry.space_group_name_H-M   'P 1'
#
loop_
_entity.id
_entity.type
_entity.pdbx_description
1 polymer ?
#
loop_
_entity_poly.entity_id
_entity_poly.type
_entity_poly.pdbx_seq_one_letter_code
_entity_poly.pdbx_strand_id
1 'polypeptide(L)'
;MHPAIAIDGPAASGKSTVAKLIADRLGYTFINTGAMYRAVTWYMLEQGINPADTAAVLESLPAVPLSFGKDGSQSVVLCGQHVLGEELTSQQVNDHVSTIAAIPEVRALLVERQREYNRREPVVMEGRDIGTVVFPDTPFKYFVTASEEVRAARRAAEGLTDSIAERSEERRVGKECHFECR
;
A
#
# COMPACT_ATOMS: atom_id res chain seq x y z
N MET A 1 13.24 16.75 -0.09
CA MET A 1 12.74 15.46 0.39
C MET A 1 13.84 14.72 1.12
N HIS A 2 13.52 13.94 2.11
CA HIS A 2 14.46 13.04 2.77
C HIS A 2 14.77 11.83 1.88
N PRO A 3 15.80 11.01 2.21
CA PRO A 3 16.04 9.74 1.51
C PRO A 3 14.81 8.84 1.54
N ALA A 4 14.49 8.25 0.40
CA ALA A 4 13.40 7.29 0.25
C ALA A 4 13.90 6.01 -0.41
N ILE A 5 13.60 4.86 0.18
CA ILE A 5 13.85 3.53 -0.38
C ILE A 5 12.50 2.97 -0.84
N ALA A 6 12.39 2.71 -2.13
CA ALA A 6 11.19 2.16 -2.76
C ALA A 6 11.32 0.64 -2.91
N ILE A 7 10.36 -0.10 -2.38
CA ILE A 7 10.32 -1.57 -2.46
C ILE A 7 8.99 -1.99 -3.08
N ASP A 8 9.03 -2.37 -4.34
CA ASP A 8 7.88 -2.80 -5.12
C ASP A 8 7.85 -4.32 -5.31
N GLY A 9 6.71 -4.85 -5.70
CA GLY A 9 6.56 -6.26 -6.03
C GLY A 9 5.15 -6.81 -5.74
N PRO A 10 4.84 -8.03 -6.19
CA PRO A 10 3.53 -8.65 -6.04
C PRO A 10 3.18 -9.00 -4.59
N ALA A 11 1.91 -9.36 -4.35
CA ALA A 11 1.46 -9.84 -3.04
C ALA A 11 2.25 -11.10 -2.61
N ALA A 12 2.45 -11.27 -1.31
CA ALA A 12 3.16 -12.41 -0.70
C ALA A 12 4.61 -12.63 -1.22
N SER A 13 5.24 -11.64 -1.85
CA SER A 13 6.64 -11.72 -2.29
C SER A 13 7.67 -11.62 -1.17
N GLY A 14 7.26 -11.14 0.02
CA GLY A 14 8.15 -10.91 1.17
C GLY A 14 8.62 -9.46 1.31
N LYS A 15 8.06 -8.52 0.53
CA LYS A 15 8.40 -7.08 0.57
C LYS A 15 8.39 -6.51 1.97
N SER A 16 7.30 -6.74 2.72
CA SER A 16 7.10 -6.17 4.06
C SER A 16 8.19 -6.61 5.02
N THR A 17 8.60 -7.87 4.96
CA THR A 17 9.69 -8.40 5.79
C THR A 17 11.01 -7.70 5.47
N VAL A 18 11.36 -7.61 4.18
CA VAL A 18 12.59 -6.96 3.73
C VAL A 18 12.56 -5.46 4.07
N ALA A 19 11.44 -4.78 3.79
CA ALA A 19 11.29 -3.35 4.04
C ALA A 19 11.42 -3.00 5.53
N LYS A 20 10.80 -3.78 6.42
CA LYS A 20 10.93 -3.60 7.88
C LYS A 20 12.37 -3.77 8.34
N LEU A 21 13.05 -4.83 7.92
CA LEU A 21 14.45 -5.07 8.28
C LEU A 21 15.39 -3.94 7.81
N ILE A 22 15.17 -3.40 6.61
CA ILE A 22 15.95 -2.26 6.10
C ILE A 22 15.65 -1.01 6.92
N ALA A 23 14.38 -0.73 7.21
CA ALA A 23 13.97 0.42 8.00
C ALA A 23 14.60 0.40 9.40
N ASP A 24 14.52 -0.74 10.09
CA ASP A 24 15.10 -0.93 11.41
C ASP A 24 16.63 -0.71 11.42
N ARG A 25 17.33 -1.26 10.42
CA ARG A 25 18.80 -1.13 10.31
C ARG A 25 19.27 0.29 10.03
N LEU A 26 18.48 1.06 9.28
CA LEU A 26 18.84 2.42 8.88
C LEU A 26 18.26 3.48 9.82
N GLY A 27 17.38 3.12 10.74
CA GLY A 27 16.62 4.06 11.57
C GLY A 27 15.63 4.88 10.74
N TYR A 28 15.13 4.34 9.63
CA TYR A 28 14.13 4.95 8.77
C TYR A 28 12.73 4.49 9.17
N THR A 29 11.72 5.27 8.79
CA THR A 29 10.34 4.84 9.03
C THR A 29 9.86 3.89 7.93
N PHE A 30 9.38 2.71 8.34
CA PHE A 30 8.72 1.76 7.44
C PHE A 30 7.28 2.20 7.16
N ILE A 31 6.89 2.24 5.89
CA ILE A 31 5.52 2.58 5.45
C ILE A 31 4.98 1.47 4.55
N ASN A 32 3.85 0.87 4.97
CA ASN A 32 3.06 -0.03 4.15
C ASN A 32 1.96 0.77 3.43
N THR A 33 2.15 1.03 2.13
CA THR A 33 1.15 1.81 1.37
C THR A 33 -0.15 1.04 1.16
N GLY A 34 -0.12 -0.28 1.12
CA GLY A 34 -1.32 -1.10 1.04
C GLY A 34 -2.27 -0.86 2.22
N ALA A 35 -1.73 -0.58 3.41
CA ALA A 35 -2.55 -0.23 4.57
C ALA A 35 -3.32 1.09 4.37
N MET A 36 -2.79 2.04 3.60
CA MET A 36 -3.48 3.31 3.30
C MET A 36 -4.74 3.08 2.45
N TYR A 37 -4.62 2.28 1.38
CA TYR A 37 -5.77 1.93 0.54
C TYR A 37 -6.83 1.16 1.34
N ARG A 38 -6.41 0.26 2.22
CA ARG A 38 -7.28 -0.48 3.11
C ARG A 38 -8.00 0.43 4.11
N ALA A 39 -7.33 1.45 4.61
CA ALA A 39 -7.93 2.44 5.52
C ALA A 39 -9.01 3.28 4.81
N VAL A 40 -8.78 3.70 3.56
CA VAL A 40 -9.81 4.38 2.77
C VAL A 40 -11.00 3.43 2.53
N THR A 41 -10.74 2.18 2.18
CA THR A 41 -11.77 1.17 1.97
C THR A 41 -12.60 0.95 3.24
N TRP A 42 -11.93 0.76 4.37
CA TRP A 42 -12.58 0.61 5.66
C TRP A 42 -13.47 1.83 5.99
N TYR A 43 -12.94 3.04 5.80
CA TYR A 43 -13.70 4.27 6.04
C TYR A 43 -14.98 4.32 5.20
N MET A 44 -14.90 4.00 3.90
CA MET A 44 -16.08 3.99 3.03
C MET A 44 -17.13 2.98 3.52
N LEU A 45 -16.70 1.79 3.92
CA LEU A 45 -17.59 0.75 4.44
C LEU A 45 -18.24 1.19 5.76
N GLU A 46 -17.50 1.79 6.70
CA GLU A 46 -18.01 2.30 7.96
C GLU A 46 -19.04 3.44 7.78
N GLN A 47 -18.87 4.25 6.72
CA GLN A 47 -19.85 5.27 6.37
C GLN A 47 -21.06 4.72 5.57
N GLY A 48 -21.12 3.41 5.33
CA GLY A 48 -22.16 2.78 4.53
C GLY A 48 -22.09 3.11 3.04
N ILE A 49 -20.91 3.57 2.55
CA ILE A 49 -20.69 3.91 1.15
C ILE A 49 -20.30 2.64 0.39
N ASN A 50 -21.02 2.34 -0.68
CA ASN A 50 -20.67 1.21 -1.55
C ASN A 50 -19.37 1.53 -2.31
N PRO A 51 -18.28 0.75 -2.12
CA PRO A 51 -17.02 0.96 -2.82
C PRO A 51 -17.11 0.85 -4.36
N ALA A 52 -18.15 0.23 -4.90
CA ALA A 52 -18.41 0.17 -6.34
C ALA A 52 -19.08 1.46 -6.88
N ASP A 53 -19.66 2.29 -6.03
CA ASP A 53 -20.20 3.59 -6.40
C ASP A 53 -19.09 4.65 -6.38
N THR A 54 -18.42 4.78 -7.51
CA THR A 54 -17.31 5.74 -7.67
C THR A 54 -17.72 7.18 -7.35
N ALA A 55 -18.95 7.58 -7.69
CA ALA A 55 -19.42 8.96 -7.44
C ALA A 55 -19.54 9.23 -5.94
N ALA A 56 -20.16 8.31 -5.18
CA ALA A 56 -20.28 8.41 -3.73
C ALA A 56 -18.90 8.35 -3.02
N VAL A 57 -17.98 7.52 -3.53
CA VAL A 57 -16.60 7.47 -3.02
C VAL A 57 -15.91 8.80 -3.22
N LEU A 58 -15.99 9.42 -4.41
CA LEU A 58 -15.35 10.70 -4.72
C LEU A 58 -15.93 11.86 -3.90
N GLU A 59 -17.23 11.87 -3.68
CA GLU A 59 -17.88 12.89 -2.84
C GLU A 59 -17.37 12.82 -1.39
N SER A 60 -17.16 11.62 -0.88
CA SER A 60 -16.72 11.40 0.51
C SER A 60 -15.19 11.44 0.70
N LEU A 61 -14.42 11.33 -0.38
CA LEU A 61 -12.96 11.23 -0.32
C LEU A 61 -12.27 12.41 0.40
N PRO A 62 -12.70 13.69 0.23
CA PRO A 62 -12.10 14.81 0.94
C PRO A 62 -12.29 14.77 2.46
N ALA A 63 -13.31 14.07 2.93
CA ALA A 63 -13.63 13.94 4.35
C ALA A 63 -12.89 12.80 5.04
N VAL A 64 -12.15 11.95 4.30
CA VAL A 64 -11.40 10.82 4.88
C VAL A 64 -10.30 11.34 5.80
N PRO A 65 -10.40 11.14 7.13
CA PRO A 65 -9.47 11.72 8.09
C PRO A 65 -8.22 10.84 8.25
N LEU A 66 -7.58 10.51 7.11
CA LEU A 66 -6.41 9.64 7.06
C LEU A 66 -5.17 10.37 7.55
N SER A 67 -4.52 9.79 8.53
CA SER A 67 -3.23 10.26 9.05
C SER A 67 -2.31 9.10 9.41
N PHE A 68 -1.09 9.42 9.83
CA PHE A 68 -0.08 8.44 10.22
C PHE A 68 0.46 8.78 11.59
N GLY A 69 0.54 7.76 12.42
CA GLY A 69 1.31 7.76 13.66
C GLY A 69 2.56 6.90 13.53
N LYS A 70 3.26 6.75 14.64
CA LYS A 70 4.42 5.86 14.77
C LYS A 70 4.22 4.89 15.92
N ASP A 71 4.64 3.67 15.69
CA ASP A 71 4.88 2.66 16.72
C ASP A 71 6.29 2.10 16.48
N GLY A 72 7.26 2.56 17.29
CA GLY A 72 8.68 2.31 17.05
C GLY A 72 9.15 2.84 15.70
N SER A 73 9.72 1.98 14.86
CA SER A 73 10.16 2.27 13.48
C SER A 73 9.04 2.10 12.44
N GLN A 74 7.85 1.65 12.84
CA GLN A 74 6.74 1.39 11.92
C GLN A 74 5.74 2.55 11.93
N SER A 75 5.22 2.90 10.74
CA SER A 75 4.05 3.76 10.67
C SER A 75 2.79 2.96 10.97
N VAL A 76 1.90 3.55 11.74
CA VAL A 76 0.53 3.08 11.94
C VAL A 76 -0.43 4.00 11.21
N VAL A 77 -1.48 3.42 10.64
CA VAL A 77 -2.50 4.19 9.93
C VAL A 77 -3.60 4.56 10.91
N LEU A 78 -3.96 5.84 10.90
CA LEU A 78 -5.08 6.35 11.71
C LEU A 78 -6.19 6.86 10.79
N CYS A 79 -7.42 6.62 11.22
CA CYS A 79 -8.61 7.25 10.67
C CYS A 79 -9.25 8.11 11.77
N GLY A 80 -9.05 9.42 11.69
CA GLY A 80 -9.33 10.32 12.82
C GLY A 80 -8.43 10.01 14.01
N GLN A 81 -9.04 9.65 15.14
CA GLN A 81 -8.32 9.24 16.35
C GLN A 81 -8.18 7.71 16.49
N HIS A 82 -8.77 6.94 15.57
CA HIS A 82 -8.75 5.48 15.61
C HIS A 82 -7.50 4.93 14.93
N VAL A 83 -6.69 4.16 15.66
CA VAL A 83 -5.56 3.41 15.11
C VAL A 83 -6.09 2.15 14.48
N LEU A 84 -5.95 2.02 13.17
CA LEU A 84 -6.43 0.87 12.43
C LEU A 84 -5.44 -0.29 12.53
N GLY A 85 -5.95 -1.45 12.90
CA GLY A 85 -5.18 -2.70 13.07
C GLY A 85 -5.80 -3.86 12.28
N GLU A 86 -6.50 -4.73 12.99
CA GLU A 86 -7.13 -5.92 12.41
C GLU A 86 -8.22 -5.59 11.39
N GLU A 87 -8.88 -4.45 11.53
CA GLU A 87 -9.91 -3.96 10.61
C GLU A 87 -9.39 -3.87 9.17
N LEU A 88 -8.11 -3.51 9.00
CA LEU A 88 -7.47 -3.42 7.69
C LEU A 88 -7.38 -4.77 6.97
N THR A 89 -7.49 -5.88 7.69
CA THR A 89 -7.39 -7.23 7.14
C THR A 89 -8.73 -7.97 7.14
N SER A 90 -9.83 -7.29 7.51
CA SER A 90 -11.17 -7.86 7.48
C SER A 90 -11.55 -8.34 6.08
N GLN A 91 -12.41 -9.36 6.01
CA GLN A 91 -12.87 -9.90 4.72
C GLN A 91 -13.51 -8.81 3.86
N GLN A 92 -14.33 -7.94 4.43
CA GLN A 92 -14.99 -6.86 3.71
C GLN A 92 -13.98 -5.89 3.08
N VAL A 93 -12.93 -5.51 3.82
CA VAL A 93 -11.86 -4.66 3.29
C VAL A 93 -11.10 -5.39 2.18
N ASN A 94 -10.77 -6.67 2.37
CA ASN A 94 -10.08 -7.47 1.36
C ASN A 94 -10.88 -7.56 0.05
N ASP A 95 -12.19 -7.74 0.13
CA ASP A 95 -13.07 -7.88 -1.05
C ASP A 95 -13.18 -6.58 -1.87
N HIS A 96 -12.98 -5.42 -1.24
CA HIS A 96 -13.24 -4.12 -1.87
C HIS A 96 -12.01 -3.25 -2.10
N VAL A 97 -10.87 -3.55 -1.48
CA VAL A 97 -9.67 -2.69 -1.57
C VAL A 97 -9.19 -2.49 -3.01
N SER A 98 -9.30 -3.50 -3.86
CA SER A 98 -8.90 -3.39 -5.27
C SER A 98 -9.81 -2.45 -6.07
N THR A 99 -11.11 -2.42 -5.75
CA THR A 99 -12.07 -1.49 -6.36
C THR A 99 -11.71 -0.04 -6.00
N ILE A 100 -11.47 0.24 -4.74
CA ILE A 100 -11.05 1.56 -4.25
C ILE A 100 -9.69 1.96 -4.84
N ALA A 101 -8.72 1.05 -4.87
CA ALA A 101 -7.39 1.32 -5.41
C ALA A 101 -7.36 1.54 -6.93
N ALA A 102 -8.39 1.14 -7.66
CA ALA A 102 -8.53 1.39 -9.08
C ALA A 102 -8.98 2.82 -9.41
N ILE A 103 -9.52 3.57 -8.44
CA ILE A 103 -10.03 4.94 -8.62
C ILE A 103 -8.83 5.92 -8.71
N PRO A 104 -8.67 6.65 -9.83
CA PRO A 104 -7.50 7.52 -10.04
C PRO A 104 -7.35 8.61 -8.97
N GLU A 105 -8.44 9.21 -8.52
CA GLU A 105 -8.45 10.29 -7.54
C GLU A 105 -8.03 9.78 -6.15
N VAL A 106 -8.44 8.57 -5.77
CA VAL A 106 -7.95 7.93 -4.54
C VAL A 106 -6.44 7.73 -4.62
N ARG A 107 -5.95 7.24 -5.76
CA ARG A 107 -4.51 7.07 -5.98
C ARG A 107 -3.76 8.39 -5.89
N ALA A 108 -4.25 9.44 -6.55
CA ALA A 108 -3.63 10.77 -6.53
C ALA A 108 -3.54 11.32 -5.10
N LEU A 109 -4.61 11.23 -4.32
CA LEU A 109 -4.63 11.63 -2.92
C LEU A 109 -3.57 10.86 -2.10
N LEU A 110 -3.56 9.54 -2.23
CA LEU A 110 -2.66 8.70 -1.42
C LEU A 110 -1.20 8.86 -1.82
N VAL A 111 -0.89 9.05 -3.11
CA VAL A 111 0.48 9.38 -3.57
C VAL A 111 0.96 10.68 -2.95
N GLU A 112 0.12 11.72 -2.91
CA GLU A 112 0.52 12.99 -2.27
C GLU A 112 0.74 12.81 -0.75
N ARG A 113 -0.11 12.08 -0.06
CA ARG A 113 0.09 11.76 1.37
C ARG A 113 1.40 11.01 1.64
N GLN A 114 1.76 10.07 0.77
CA GLN A 114 3.02 9.34 0.84
C GLN A 114 4.24 10.26 0.67
N ARG A 115 4.16 11.19 -0.29
CA ARG A 115 5.20 12.22 -0.51
C ARG A 115 5.30 13.20 0.65
N GLU A 116 4.17 13.63 1.21
CA GLU A 116 4.13 14.49 2.40
C GLU A 116 4.85 13.85 3.58
N TYR A 117 4.67 12.54 3.77
CA TYR A 117 5.36 11.82 4.84
C TYR A 117 6.88 11.86 4.65
N ASN A 118 7.37 11.60 3.45
CA ASN A 118 8.81 11.67 3.15
C ASN A 118 9.40 13.09 3.23
N ARG A 119 8.59 14.14 3.16
CA ARG A 119 9.06 15.51 3.44
C ARG A 119 9.44 15.71 4.91
N ARG A 120 8.94 14.88 5.82
CA ARG A 120 9.18 14.98 7.26
C ARG A 120 10.37 14.15 7.71
N GLU A 121 10.58 12.99 7.11
CA GLU A 121 11.60 12.03 7.54
C GLU A 121 11.99 11.01 6.46
N PRO A 122 13.16 10.33 6.62
CA PRO A 122 13.57 9.24 5.75
C PRO A 122 12.62 8.05 5.86
N VAL A 123 12.32 7.41 4.72
CA VAL A 123 11.35 6.30 4.67
C VAL A 123 11.88 5.08 3.91
N VAL A 124 11.44 3.91 4.33
CA VAL A 124 11.39 2.70 3.51
C VAL A 124 9.93 2.42 3.21
N MET A 125 9.55 2.57 1.97
CA MET A 125 8.15 2.48 1.55
C MET A 125 7.94 1.27 0.65
N GLU A 126 6.97 0.43 0.98
CA GLU A 126 6.59 -0.71 0.16
C GLU A 126 5.26 -0.51 -0.55
N GLY A 127 5.15 -1.06 -1.75
CA GLY A 127 3.92 -1.01 -2.54
C GLY A 127 3.99 -1.78 -3.85
N ARG A 128 3.38 -1.19 -4.89
CA ARG A 128 3.33 -1.74 -6.24
C ARG A 128 4.02 -0.85 -7.28
N ASP A 129 4.05 0.44 -7.03
CA ASP A 129 4.48 1.49 -7.95
C ASP A 129 5.21 2.62 -7.22
N ILE A 130 5.85 2.31 -6.09
CA ILE A 130 6.55 3.30 -5.27
C ILE A 130 7.72 3.91 -6.04
N GLY A 131 8.53 3.08 -6.68
CA GLY A 131 9.70 3.53 -7.43
C GLY A 131 9.39 4.12 -8.81
N THR A 132 8.16 3.97 -9.31
CA THR A 132 7.75 4.50 -10.62
C THR A 132 6.83 5.72 -10.52
N VAL A 133 5.96 5.76 -9.51
CA VAL A 133 4.94 6.80 -9.35
C VAL A 133 5.21 7.69 -8.15
N VAL A 134 5.48 7.12 -6.97
CA VAL A 134 5.63 7.90 -5.73
C VAL A 134 6.97 8.62 -5.71
N PHE A 135 8.06 7.88 -5.90
CA PHE A 135 9.44 8.37 -5.88
C PHE A 135 10.19 8.03 -7.19
N PRO A 136 9.80 8.60 -8.33
CA PRO A 136 10.42 8.28 -9.62
C PRO A 136 11.91 8.66 -9.70
N ASP A 137 12.36 9.57 -8.87
CA ASP A 137 13.73 10.09 -8.90
C ASP A 137 14.65 9.47 -7.83
N THR A 138 14.13 8.60 -6.93
CA THR A 138 15.00 7.96 -5.95
C THR A 138 15.96 6.97 -6.64
N PRO A 139 17.25 6.94 -6.27
CA PRO A 139 18.19 5.93 -6.75
C PRO A 139 18.01 4.56 -6.08
N PHE A 140 17.23 4.48 -5.00
CA PHE A 140 17.07 3.27 -4.18
C PHE A 140 15.73 2.60 -4.48
N LYS A 141 15.65 1.90 -5.62
CA LYS A 141 14.46 1.18 -6.08
C LYS A 141 14.75 -0.30 -6.15
N TYR A 142 13.91 -1.08 -5.52
CA TYR A 142 14.05 -2.54 -5.47
C TYR A 142 12.72 -3.20 -5.83
N PHE A 143 12.79 -4.25 -6.64
CA PHE A 143 11.65 -5.08 -6.95
C PHE A 143 11.83 -6.45 -6.32
N VAL A 144 10.97 -6.77 -5.34
CA VAL A 144 11.01 -8.04 -4.60
C VAL A 144 9.98 -9.00 -5.19
N THR A 145 10.44 -10.13 -5.68
CA THR A 145 9.57 -11.18 -6.23
C THR A 145 9.85 -12.54 -5.60
N ALA A 146 8.91 -13.45 -5.77
CA ALA A 146 9.03 -14.88 -5.48
C ALA A 146 8.21 -15.63 -6.54
N SER A 147 8.49 -16.93 -6.74
CA SER A 147 7.72 -17.73 -7.69
C SER A 147 6.24 -17.79 -7.34
N GLU A 148 5.38 -18.04 -8.31
CA GLU A 148 3.93 -18.10 -8.09
C GLU A 148 3.55 -19.14 -7.04
N GLU A 149 4.24 -20.30 -7.05
CA GLU A 149 4.01 -21.38 -6.09
C GLU A 149 4.31 -20.93 -4.65
N VAL A 150 5.44 -20.23 -4.45
CA VAL A 150 5.83 -19.71 -3.14
C VAL A 150 4.84 -18.65 -2.67
N ARG A 151 4.41 -17.77 -3.55
CA ARG A 151 3.43 -16.72 -3.21
C ARG A 151 2.05 -17.32 -2.91
N ALA A 152 1.61 -18.32 -3.68
CA ALA A 152 0.36 -19.04 -3.43
C ALA A 152 0.39 -19.76 -2.07
N ALA A 153 1.49 -20.46 -1.76
CA ALA A 153 1.65 -21.13 -0.47
C ALA A 153 1.62 -20.15 0.71
N ARG A 154 2.26 -18.99 0.58
CA ARG A 154 2.23 -17.94 1.63
C ARG A 154 0.83 -17.37 1.84
N ARG A 155 0.08 -17.07 0.75
CA ARG A 155 -1.30 -16.59 0.84
C ARG A 155 -2.22 -17.60 1.50
N ALA A 156 -2.10 -18.87 1.14
CA ALA A 156 -2.87 -19.93 1.78
C ALA A 156 -2.59 -20.04 3.29
N ALA A 157 -1.33 -19.86 3.69
CA ALA A 157 -0.93 -19.85 5.10
C ALA A 157 -1.44 -18.61 5.87
N GLU A 158 -1.63 -17.48 5.17
CA GLU A 158 -2.20 -16.25 5.72
C GLU A 158 -3.74 -16.26 5.74
N GLY A 159 -4.39 -17.33 5.25
CA GLY A 159 -5.85 -17.44 5.14
C GLY A 159 -6.47 -16.51 4.09
N LEU A 160 -5.65 -15.96 3.20
CA LEU A 160 -6.08 -15.08 2.12
C LEU A 160 -6.42 -15.92 0.89
N THR A 161 -7.69 -15.91 0.48
CA THR A 161 -8.13 -16.52 -0.78
C THR A 161 -7.83 -15.59 -1.96
N ASP A 162 -7.44 -16.17 -3.09
CA ASP A 162 -7.19 -15.41 -4.34
C ASP A 162 -8.46 -14.70 -4.81
N SER A 163 -8.49 -13.38 -4.70
CA SER A 163 -9.50 -12.60 -5.38
C SER A 163 -9.14 -12.43 -6.87
N ILE A 164 -10.15 -12.38 -7.75
CA ILE A 164 -9.97 -12.11 -9.19
C ILE A 164 -9.27 -10.75 -9.40
N ALA A 165 -9.45 -9.82 -8.47
CA ALA A 165 -8.84 -8.49 -8.48
C ALA A 165 -7.30 -8.54 -8.30
N GLU A 166 -6.75 -9.44 -7.46
CA GLU A 166 -5.30 -9.59 -7.30
C GLU A 166 -4.62 -10.06 -8.59
N ARG A 167 -5.27 -10.95 -9.36
CA ARG A 167 -4.77 -11.38 -10.68
C ARG A 167 -4.71 -10.25 -11.70
N SER A 168 -5.59 -9.25 -11.59
CA SER A 168 -5.57 -8.07 -12.47
C SER A 168 -4.48 -7.07 -12.06
N GLU A 169 -4.19 -6.91 -10.79
CA GLU A 169 -3.07 -6.10 -10.28
C GLU A 169 -1.71 -6.70 -10.66
N GLU A 170 -1.54 -8.01 -10.53
CA GLU A 170 -0.30 -8.69 -10.93
C GLU A 170 0.00 -8.51 -12.43
N ARG A 171 -1.02 -8.53 -13.28
CA ARG A 171 -0.87 -8.24 -14.71
C ARG A 171 -0.48 -6.79 -15.00
N ARG A 172 -0.92 -5.84 -14.16
CA ARG A 172 -0.58 -4.41 -14.30
C ARG A 172 0.86 -4.16 -13.89
N VAL A 173 1.29 -4.67 -12.74
CA VAL A 173 2.69 -4.56 -12.25
C VAL A 173 3.68 -5.20 -13.23
N GLY A 174 3.36 -6.37 -13.79
CA GLY A 174 4.22 -7.04 -14.78
C GLY A 174 4.37 -6.28 -16.11
N LYS A 175 3.44 -5.37 -16.46
CA LYS A 175 3.55 -4.53 -17.67
C LYS A 175 4.32 -3.24 -17.43
N GLU A 176 4.36 -2.72 -16.21
CA GLU A 176 5.03 -1.46 -15.88
C GLU A 176 6.50 -1.64 -15.46
N CYS A 177 6.90 -2.86 -15.07
CA CYS A 177 8.26 -3.17 -14.61
C CYS A 177 9.13 -3.88 -15.67
N HIS A 178 9.14 -3.41 -16.91
CA HIS A 178 10.16 -3.78 -17.89
C HIS A 178 11.32 -2.77 -17.83
N PHE A 179 12.04 -2.73 -16.71
CA PHE A 179 13.37 -2.17 -16.64
C PHE A 179 14.37 -3.30 -16.41
N GLU A 180 15.11 -3.65 -17.47
CA GLU A 180 16.32 -4.44 -17.36
C GLU A 180 17.33 -3.65 -16.53
N CYS A 181 17.69 -4.17 -15.35
CA CYS A 181 18.91 -3.75 -14.68
C CYS A 181 20.11 -4.13 -15.57
N ARG A 182 20.76 -3.14 -16.16
CA ARG A 182 22.12 -3.25 -16.67
C ARG A 182 23.11 -2.86 -15.61
#